data_7d8b3df7e414a292a27e880571eeeffc
#
_entry.id   7d8b3df7e414a292a27e880571eeeffc
#
_cell.length_a   1.000
_cell.length_b   1.000
_cell.length_c   1.000
_cell.angle_alpha   90.00
_cell.angle_beta   90.00
_cell.angle_gamma   90.00
#
_symmetry.space_group_name_H-M   'P 1'
#
loop_
_entity.id
_entity.type
_entity.pdbx_description
1 polymer ?
#
loop_
_entity_poly.entity_id
_entity_poly.type
_entity_poly.pdbx_seq_one_letter_code
_entity_poly.pdbx_strand_id
1 'polypeptide(L)'
;MKLSEMQKYKELVSAHKRSEISNEELQKTFITDGAILSNLYQEMEMDSDSVDCHDDVNYTKDSIQLHSHTFYEMLYCRSGNVQYLLGAERYRVRRGDIIFIPPGISHRPLYLDQLAEPYSRYVIWIHPEFMKNIQQFLGFIPLSDPVLLRTQDSGWEYMER
;
A
#
# COMPACT_ATOMS: atom_id res chain seq x y z
N MET A 1 -0.67 3.05 -13.08
CA MET A 1 0.70 3.49 -12.73
C MET A 1 1.44 2.32 -12.10
N LYS A 2 2.60 2.00 -12.60
CA LYS A 2 3.43 0.92 -12.08
C LYS A 2 4.08 1.27 -10.74
N LEU A 3 4.41 0.27 -9.95
CA LEU A 3 5.07 0.45 -8.65
C LEU A 3 6.38 1.24 -8.78
N SER A 4 7.20 0.92 -9.77
CA SER A 4 8.47 1.62 -10.05
C SER A 4 8.28 3.11 -10.35
N GLU A 5 7.23 3.47 -11.08
CA GLU A 5 6.88 4.87 -11.36
C GLU A 5 6.43 5.60 -10.09
N MET A 6 5.63 4.93 -9.26
CA MET A 6 5.18 5.49 -7.98
C MET A 6 6.34 5.71 -7.02
N GLN A 7 7.29 4.79 -6.94
CA GLN A 7 8.49 4.94 -6.11
C GLN A 7 9.34 6.13 -6.56
N LYS A 8 9.61 6.24 -7.86
CA LYS A 8 10.32 7.38 -8.45
C LYS A 8 9.63 8.71 -8.14
N TYR A 9 8.29 8.74 -8.22
CA TYR A 9 7.52 9.93 -7.85
C TYR A 9 7.70 10.30 -6.37
N LYS A 10 7.61 9.33 -5.46
CA LYS A 10 7.81 9.56 -4.01
C LYS A 10 9.21 10.10 -3.71
N GLU A 11 10.23 9.59 -4.40
CA GLU A 11 11.61 10.09 -4.29
C GLU A 11 11.73 11.54 -4.73
N LEU A 12 11.16 11.91 -5.88
CA LEU A 12 11.16 13.28 -6.40
C LEU A 12 10.45 14.25 -5.45
N VAL A 13 9.27 13.89 -4.95
CA VAL A 13 8.54 14.72 -3.98
C VAL A 13 9.33 14.86 -2.67
N SER A 14 9.97 13.80 -2.22
CA SER A 14 10.81 13.82 -1.02
C SER A 14 12.05 14.69 -1.21
N ALA A 15 12.72 14.62 -2.37
CA ALA A 15 13.85 15.48 -2.71
C ALA A 15 13.43 16.96 -2.79
N HIS A 16 12.26 17.25 -3.36
CA HIS A 16 11.73 18.61 -3.37
C HIS A 16 11.44 19.13 -1.96
N LYS A 17 10.80 18.33 -1.10
CA LYS A 17 10.57 18.70 0.31
C LYS A 17 11.87 18.99 1.08
N ARG A 18 12.99 18.36 0.69
CA ARG A 18 14.33 18.63 1.23
C ARG A 18 15.06 19.80 0.56
N SER A 19 14.41 20.47 -0.39
CA SER A 19 15.00 21.55 -1.19
C SER A 19 16.20 21.11 -2.05
N GLU A 20 16.29 19.83 -2.39
CA GLU A 20 17.32 19.27 -3.27
C GLU A 20 17.01 19.51 -4.75
N ILE A 21 15.75 19.74 -5.09
CA ILE A 21 15.28 20.09 -6.44
C ILE A 21 14.36 21.31 -6.40
N SER A 22 14.37 22.10 -7.46
CA SER A 22 13.55 23.30 -7.57
C SER A 22 12.10 23.00 -7.95
N ASN A 23 11.19 23.97 -7.70
CA ASN A 23 9.81 23.89 -8.17
C ASN A 23 9.73 23.75 -9.70
N GLU A 24 10.63 24.37 -10.44
CA GLU A 24 10.67 24.30 -11.90
C GLU A 24 11.07 22.92 -12.41
N GLU A 25 12.04 22.27 -11.75
CA GLU A 25 12.46 20.90 -12.07
C GLU A 25 11.36 19.92 -11.75
N LEU A 26 10.70 20.08 -10.59
CA LEU A 26 9.55 19.27 -10.23
C LEU A 26 8.42 19.42 -11.26
N GLN A 27 8.05 20.66 -11.63
CA GLN A 27 7.03 20.94 -12.64
C GLN A 27 7.38 20.41 -14.02
N LYS A 28 8.63 20.52 -14.46
CA LYS A 28 9.07 19.98 -15.75
C LYS A 28 8.94 18.45 -15.79
N THR A 29 9.32 17.79 -14.72
CA THR A 29 9.16 16.34 -14.60
C THR A 29 7.68 15.95 -14.63
N PHE A 30 6.82 16.72 -13.97
CA PHE A 30 5.37 16.49 -13.98
C PHE A 30 4.67 16.87 -15.28
N ILE A 31 5.15 17.86 -16.01
CA ILE A 31 4.58 18.25 -17.31
C ILE A 31 4.92 17.21 -18.38
N THR A 32 6.10 16.64 -18.33
CA THR A 32 6.50 15.55 -19.24
C THR A 32 5.71 14.26 -18.94
N ASP A 33 5.39 14.04 -17.66
CA ASP A 33 4.63 12.91 -17.18
C ASP A 33 3.22 13.34 -16.67
N GLY A 34 2.66 14.40 -17.23
CA GLY A 34 1.44 15.08 -16.74
C GLY A 34 0.18 14.22 -16.64
N ALA A 35 0.19 13.02 -17.24
CA ALA A 35 -0.79 11.99 -17.00
C ALA A 35 -0.64 11.36 -15.61
N ILE A 36 0.54 11.42 -14.99
CA ILE A 36 0.84 10.76 -13.71
C ILE A 36 0.09 11.41 -12.55
N LEU A 37 -0.03 12.74 -12.52
CA LEU A 37 -0.67 13.45 -11.41
C LEU A 37 -2.19 13.33 -11.37
N SER A 38 -2.84 13.29 -12.53
CA SER A 38 -4.31 13.17 -12.58
C SER A 38 -4.80 11.74 -12.37
N ASN A 39 -3.93 10.73 -12.63
CA ASN A 39 -4.28 9.32 -12.58
C ASN A 39 -3.56 8.55 -11.47
N LEU A 40 -2.87 9.25 -10.55
CA LEU A 40 -2.00 8.68 -9.50
C LEU A 40 -2.66 7.60 -8.64
N TYR A 41 -3.98 7.46 -8.70
CA TYR A 41 -4.74 6.52 -7.88
C TYR A 41 -5.83 5.77 -8.65
N GLN A 42 -5.93 5.93 -9.97
CA GLN A 42 -7.02 5.31 -10.71
C GLN A 42 -6.71 3.88 -11.17
N GLU A 43 -5.46 3.59 -11.53
CA GLU A 43 -5.06 2.23 -11.92
C GLU A 43 -3.61 1.98 -11.51
N MET A 44 -3.42 1.36 -10.36
CA MET A 44 -2.10 0.81 -10.01
C MET A 44 -1.88 -0.49 -10.75
N GLU A 45 -0.69 -0.68 -11.30
CA GLU A 45 -0.27 -1.87 -12.02
C GLU A 45 0.97 -2.47 -11.37
N MET A 46 1.06 -3.77 -11.41
CA MET A 46 2.25 -4.50 -10.98
C MET A 46 3.36 -4.42 -12.04
N ASP A 47 4.60 -4.41 -11.60
CA ASP A 47 5.77 -4.56 -12.48
C ASP A 47 6.04 -6.04 -12.77
N SER A 48 5.73 -6.93 -11.82
CA SER A 48 5.95 -8.37 -11.88
C SER A 48 4.68 -9.14 -12.24
N ASP A 49 4.84 -10.26 -12.93
CA ASP A 49 3.77 -11.23 -13.18
C ASP A 49 3.53 -12.19 -11.99
N SER A 50 4.24 -11.99 -10.89
CA SER A 50 4.15 -12.84 -9.69
C SER A 50 3.92 -12.02 -8.43
N VAL A 51 4.97 -11.43 -7.88
CA VAL A 51 4.93 -10.70 -6.62
C VAL A 51 5.81 -9.45 -6.71
N ASP A 52 5.27 -8.31 -6.29
CA ASP A 52 6.02 -7.09 -6.01
C ASP A 52 6.01 -6.83 -4.50
N CYS A 53 7.15 -6.42 -3.94
CA CYS A 53 7.26 -6.12 -2.53
C CYS A 53 8.02 -4.81 -2.30
N HIS A 54 7.51 -3.97 -1.41
CA HIS A 54 8.18 -2.74 -1.01
C HIS A 54 7.83 -2.36 0.42
N ASP A 55 8.63 -1.49 1.01
CA ASP A 55 8.29 -0.81 2.25
C ASP A 55 7.67 0.56 1.95
N ASP A 56 6.76 0.96 2.81
CA ASP A 56 6.09 2.26 2.70
C ASP A 56 6.00 2.92 4.08
N VAL A 57 6.29 4.22 4.10
CA VAL A 57 6.26 5.04 5.32
C VAL A 57 5.48 6.30 5.05
N ASN A 58 4.42 6.52 5.82
CA ASN A 58 3.63 7.73 5.77
C ASN A 58 3.73 8.50 7.08
N TYR A 59 3.90 9.81 6.93
CA TYR A 59 3.92 10.75 8.03
C TYR A 59 2.55 11.41 8.19
N THR A 60 2.32 12.06 9.33
CA THR A 60 1.12 12.86 9.55
C THR A 60 0.90 13.86 8.41
N LYS A 61 -0.31 13.93 7.88
CA LYS A 61 -0.78 14.79 6.78
C LYS A 61 -0.62 14.24 5.36
N ASP A 62 -0.02 13.05 5.17
CA ASP A 62 -0.07 12.42 3.86
C ASP A 62 -1.50 11.93 3.62
N SER A 63 -2.14 12.41 2.56
CA SER A 63 -3.46 11.96 2.18
C SER A 63 -3.33 10.92 1.07
N ILE A 64 -3.64 9.66 1.40
CA ILE A 64 -3.81 8.63 0.37
C ILE A 64 -5.28 8.64 -0.04
N GLN A 65 -5.54 8.77 -1.33
CA GLN A 65 -6.90 8.74 -1.84
C GLN A 65 -7.50 7.33 -1.77
N LEU A 66 -8.82 7.26 -1.72
CA LEU A 66 -9.53 6.00 -1.85
C LEU A 66 -9.25 5.41 -3.24
N HIS A 67 -8.75 4.17 -3.26
CA HIS A 67 -8.38 3.49 -4.49
C HIS A 67 -8.72 2.01 -4.41
N SER A 68 -8.69 1.36 -5.55
CA SER A 68 -8.76 -0.10 -5.70
C SER A 68 -7.81 -0.52 -6.83
N HIS A 69 -7.49 -1.80 -6.89
CA HIS A 69 -6.60 -2.36 -7.90
C HIS A 69 -7.07 -3.77 -8.30
N THR A 70 -6.48 -4.32 -9.35
CA THR A 70 -6.85 -5.63 -9.93
C THR A 70 -6.04 -6.80 -9.39
N PHE A 71 -5.09 -6.56 -8.48
CA PHE A 71 -4.24 -7.56 -7.84
C PHE A 71 -4.57 -7.71 -6.35
N TYR A 72 -4.07 -8.75 -5.72
CA TYR A 72 -4.15 -8.92 -4.27
C TYR A 72 -3.09 -8.06 -3.59
N GLU A 73 -3.44 -7.44 -2.47
CA GLU A 73 -2.50 -6.71 -1.64
C GLU A 73 -2.46 -7.28 -0.22
N MET A 74 -1.26 -7.42 0.31
CA MET A 74 -1.07 -7.74 1.71
C MET A 74 -0.22 -6.67 2.37
N LEU A 75 -0.68 -6.14 3.50
CA LEU A 75 0.00 -5.11 4.28
C LEU A 75 0.38 -5.69 5.64
N TYR A 76 1.65 -5.61 6.00
CA TYR A 76 2.11 -5.89 7.36
C TYR A 76 2.48 -4.58 8.06
N CYS A 77 1.76 -4.23 9.12
CA CYS A 77 1.97 -3.00 9.88
C CYS A 77 3.20 -3.13 10.80
N ARG A 78 4.26 -2.37 10.52
CA ARG A 78 5.50 -2.34 11.29
C ARG A 78 5.45 -1.36 12.45
N SER A 79 4.82 -0.21 12.24
CA SER A 79 4.63 0.83 13.25
C SER A 79 3.41 1.69 12.94
N GLY A 80 2.95 2.42 13.93
CA GLY A 80 1.78 3.29 13.81
C GLY A 80 0.51 2.64 14.36
N ASN A 81 -0.52 3.47 14.45
CA ASN A 81 -1.83 3.11 14.93
C ASN A 81 -2.85 3.93 14.14
N VAL A 82 -3.31 3.38 13.04
CA VAL A 82 -4.15 4.08 12.07
C VAL A 82 -5.53 3.44 11.95
N GLN A 83 -6.51 4.23 11.56
CA GLN A 83 -7.73 3.67 11.02
C GLN A 83 -7.54 3.36 9.54
N TYR A 84 -8.15 2.28 9.08
CA TYR A 84 -8.12 1.85 7.70
C TYR A 84 -9.54 1.62 7.21
N LEU A 85 -9.89 2.22 6.06
CA LEU A 85 -11.14 1.94 5.37
C LEU A 85 -10.90 0.77 4.41
N LEU A 86 -11.70 -0.28 4.53
CA LEU A 86 -11.70 -1.46 3.66
C LEU A 86 -13.14 -1.70 3.20
N GLY A 87 -13.42 -1.42 1.93
CA GLY A 87 -14.80 -1.38 1.45
C GLY A 87 -15.63 -0.35 2.21
N ALA A 88 -16.69 -0.79 2.88
CA ALA A 88 -17.55 0.07 3.71
C ALA A 88 -17.15 0.09 5.20
N GLU A 89 -16.24 -0.77 5.60
CA GLU A 89 -15.90 -1.00 7.01
C GLU A 89 -14.64 -0.24 7.43
N ARG A 90 -14.57 0.14 8.71
CA ARG A 90 -13.41 0.79 9.32
C ARG A 90 -12.76 -0.12 10.33
N TYR A 91 -11.47 -0.30 10.18
CA TYR A 91 -10.65 -1.12 11.06
C TYR A 91 -9.56 -0.30 11.70
N ARG A 92 -9.22 -0.63 12.94
CA ARG A 92 -8.03 -0.08 13.60
C ARG A 92 -6.87 -1.03 13.35
N VAL A 93 -5.79 -0.51 12.75
CA VAL A 93 -4.59 -1.24 12.38
C VAL A 93 -3.45 -0.80 13.28
N ARG A 94 -2.73 -1.75 13.87
CA ARG A 94 -1.63 -1.54 14.79
C ARG A 94 -0.41 -2.35 14.34
N ARG A 95 0.71 -2.07 14.95
CA ARG A 95 1.92 -2.88 14.79
C ARG A 95 1.62 -4.38 14.93
N GLY A 96 2.15 -5.18 14.00
CA GLY A 96 1.95 -6.62 13.93
C GLY A 96 0.69 -7.06 13.20
N ASP A 97 -0.26 -6.17 12.92
CA ASP A 97 -1.46 -6.53 12.16
C ASP A 97 -1.13 -6.77 10.68
N ILE A 98 -1.81 -7.74 10.09
CA ILE A 98 -1.77 -8.03 8.66
C ILE A 98 -3.14 -7.73 8.07
N ILE A 99 -3.17 -6.96 6.99
CA ILE A 99 -4.37 -6.76 6.18
C ILE A 99 -4.18 -7.52 4.87
N PHE A 100 -5.19 -8.26 4.47
CA PHE A 100 -5.25 -8.87 3.14
C PHE A 100 -6.42 -8.26 2.37
N ILE A 101 -6.14 -7.73 1.19
CA ILE A 101 -7.09 -6.98 0.36
C ILE A 101 -7.21 -7.68 -0.99
N PRO A 102 -8.36 -8.30 -1.28
CA PRO A 102 -8.64 -8.88 -2.58
C PRO A 102 -8.77 -7.81 -3.69
N PRO A 103 -8.63 -8.21 -4.97
CA PRO A 103 -8.86 -7.33 -6.12
C PRO A 103 -10.23 -6.63 -6.06
N GLY A 104 -10.28 -5.37 -6.47
CA GLY A 104 -11.50 -4.58 -6.59
C GLY A 104 -12.02 -3.97 -5.28
N ILE A 105 -11.45 -4.30 -4.14
CA ILE A 105 -11.85 -3.71 -2.85
C ILE A 105 -11.29 -2.30 -2.70
N SER A 106 -12.18 -1.32 -2.56
CA SER A 106 -11.78 0.08 -2.31
C SER A 106 -11.22 0.22 -0.90
N HIS A 107 -10.06 0.86 -0.78
CA HIS A 107 -9.40 0.98 0.52
C HIS A 107 -8.50 2.23 0.62
N ARG A 108 -8.23 2.65 1.85
CA ARG A 108 -7.21 3.65 2.20
C ARG A 108 -6.94 3.70 3.70
N PRO A 109 -5.74 4.11 4.14
CA PRO A 109 -5.55 4.53 5.52
C PRO A 109 -6.32 5.84 5.78
N LEU A 110 -6.91 5.92 6.95
CA LEU A 110 -7.56 7.13 7.47
C LEU A 110 -6.66 7.71 8.56
N TYR A 111 -6.01 8.82 8.26
CA TYR A 111 -5.21 9.53 9.25
C TYR A 111 -6.14 10.36 10.12
N LEU A 112 -6.35 9.90 11.32
CA LEU A 112 -6.94 10.69 12.39
C LEU A 112 -5.80 11.39 13.12
N ASP A 113 -5.88 12.70 13.22
CA ASP A 113 -5.05 13.61 14.00
C ASP A 113 -3.76 13.06 14.61
N GLN A 114 -2.61 13.64 14.25
CA GLN A 114 -1.27 13.43 14.79
C GLN A 114 -0.92 11.98 15.17
N LEU A 115 -0.39 11.25 14.22
CA LEU A 115 0.27 9.98 14.55
C LEU A 115 1.43 10.25 15.52
N ALA A 116 1.46 9.52 16.64
CA ALA A 116 2.57 9.58 17.61
C ALA A 116 3.88 9.09 16.97
N GLU A 117 3.77 8.22 15.95
CA GLU A 117 4.86 7.67 15.15
C GLU A 117 4.42 7.50 13.70
N PRO A 118 5.35 7.48 12.73
CA PRO A 118 5.03 7.22 11.33
C PRO A 118 4.32 5.88 11.14
N TYR A 119 3.34 5.85 10.24
CA TYR A 119 2.74 4.60 9.78
C TYR A 119 3.68 3.92 8.78
N SER A 120 4.34 2.87 9.21
CA SER A 120 5.27 2.08 8.41
C SER A 120 4.72 0.68 8.16
N ARG A 121 4.87 0.18 6.96
CA ARG A 121 4.37 -1.13 6.57
C ARG A 121 5.20 -1.77 5.47
N TYR A 122 5.22 -3.08 5.43
CA TYR A 122 5.55 -3.82 4.21
C TYR A 122 4.29 -3.98 3.38
N VAL A 123 4.44 -3.79 2.08
CA VAL A 123 3.38 -3.93 1.09
C VAL A 123 3.79 -5.04 0.14
N ILE A 124 2.92 -6.03 -0.05
CA ILE A 124 3.14 -7.14 -0.96
C ILE A 124 1.96 -7.16 -1.92
N TRP A 125 2.24 -7.00 -3.20
CA TRP A 125 1.27 -7.15 -4.28
C TRP A 125 1.45 -8.51 -4.93
N ILE A 126 0.34 -9.21 -5.19
CA ILE A 126 0.34 -10.56 -5.73
C ILE A 126 -0.51 -10.57 -6.99
N HIS A 127 0.10 -10.95 -8.10
CA HIS A 127 -0.59 -11.00 -9.39
C HIS A 127 -1.70 -12.07 -9.37
N PRO A 128 -2.90 -11.81 -9.92
CA PRO A 128 -4.04 -12.74 -9.87
C PRO A 128 -3.73 -14.11 -10.47
N GLU A 129 -3.02 -14.16 -11.61
CA GLU A 129 -2.66 -15.45 -12.22
C GLU A 129 -1.63 -16.22 -11.38
N PHE A 130 -0.71 -15.54 -10.72
CA PHE A 130 0.20 -16.17 -9.77
C PHE A 130 -0.55 -16.73 -8.57
N MET A 131 -1.49 -15.98 -7.99
CA MET A 131 -2.36 -16.45 -6.91
C MET A 131 -3.18 -17.67 -7.33
N LYS A 132 -3.72 -17.68 -8.54
CA LYS A 132 -4.46 -18.81 -9.11
C LYS A 132 -3.58 -20.07 -9.24
N ASN A 133 -2.34 -19.91 -9.67
CA ASN A 133 -1.38 -21.03 -9.77
C ASN A 133 -1.06 -21.60 -8.38
N ILE A 134 -0.81 -20.76 -7.39
CA ILE A 134 -0.60 -21.18 -6.00
C ILE A 134 -1.84 -21.90 -5.46
N GLN A 135 -3.02 -21.35 -5.72
CA GLN A 135 -4.29 -21.95 -5.33
C GLN A 135 -4.46 -23.36 -5.90
N GLN A 136 -4.20 -23.55 -7.19
CA GLN A 136 -4.28 -24.87 -7.82
C GLN A 136 -3.27 -25.85 -7.23
N PHE A 137 -2.06 -25.37 -6.93
CA PHE A 137 -1.01 -26.22 -6.35
C PHE A 137 -1.26 -26.59 -4.90
N LEU A 138 -1.75 -25.67 -4.07
CA LEU A 138 -1.96 -25.85 -2.63
C LEU A 138 -3.38 -26.26 -2.26
N GLY A 139 -4.34 -26.18 -3.18
CA GLY A 139 -5.73 -26.58 -2.97
C GLY A 139 -6.52 -25.64 -2.04
N PHE A 140 -6.17 -24.36 -1.93
CA PHE A 140 -6.96 -23.40 -1.16
C PHE A 140 -7.78 -22.47 -2.05
N ILE A 141 -8.79 -21.83 -1.47
CA ILE A 141 -9.61 -20.81 -2.15
C ILE A 141 -9.17 -19.44 -1.64
N PRO A 142 -8.77 -18.51 -2.52
CA PRO A 142 -8.45 -17.15 -2.10
C PRO A 142 -9.66 -16.47 -1.45
N LEU A 143 -9.37 -15.62 -0.48
CA LEU A 143 -10.41 -14.83 0.18
C LEU A 143 -11.02 -13.83 -0.82
N SER A 144 -12.34 -13.73 -0.84
CA SER A 144 -13.10 -12.75 -1.61
C SER A 144 -13.31 -11.43 -0.87
N ASP A 145 -13.23 -11.49 0.45
CA ASP A 145 -13.45 -10.36 1.34
C ASP A 145 -12.12 -9.94 1.99
N PRO A 146 -11.97 -8.65 2.33
CA PRO A 146 -10.79 -8.19 3.03
C PRO A 146 -10.71 -8.78 4.43
N VAL A 147 -9.51 -9.12 4.87
CA VAL A 147 -9.28 -9.72 6.19
C VAL A 147 -8.23 -8.94 6.95
N LEU A 148 -8.51 -8.68 8.22
CA LEU A 148 -7.55 -8.16 9.19
C LEU A 148 -7.18 -9.27 10.17
N LEU A 149 -5.91 -9.67 10.14
CA LEU A 149 -5.34 -10.64 11.06
C LEU A 149 -4.61 -9.94 12.20
N ARG A 150 -4.96 -10.31 13.43
CA ARG A 150 -4.33 -9.82 14.66
C ARG A 150 -3.24 -10.77 15.10
N THR A 151 -2.00 -10.51 14.74
CA THR A 151 -0.90 -11.43 15.09
C THR A 151 -0.65 -11.49 16.60
N GLN A 152 -0.90 -10.39 17.31
CA GLN A 152 -0.75 -10.35 18.78
C GLN A 152 -1.77 -11.21 19.54
N ASP A 153 -2.94 -11.43 18.95
CA ASP A 153 -4.00 -12.22 19.57
C ASP A 153 -3.86 -13.74 19.28
N SER A 154 -2.98 -14.11 18.36
CA SER A 154 -2.86 -15.48 17.82
C SER A 154 -1.63 -16.26 18.31
N GLY A 155 -0.85 -15.73 19.24
CA GLY A 155 0.38 -16.39 19.72
C GLY A 155 1.52 -16.42 18.69
N TRP A 156 1.46 -15.62 17.65
CA TRP A 156 2.48 -15.51 16.60
C TRP A 156 3.67 -14.65 17.00
N GLU A 157 4.04 -14.65 18.29
CA GLU A 157 5.21 -13.94 18.83
C GLU A 157 6.56 -14.35 18.18
N TYR A 158 6.54 -15.38 17.34
CA TYR A 158 7.74 -15.93 16.70
C TYR A 158 8.16 -15.24 15.40
N MET A 159 7.37 -14.33 14.84
CA MET A 159 7.70 -13.66 13.58
C MET A 159 8.58 -12.40 13.72
N GLU A 160 8.90 -11.98 14.94
CA GLU A 160 9.71 -10.78 15.19
C GLU A 160 11.20 -11.07 15.50
N ARG A 161 11.69 -12.29 15.28
CA ARG A 161 13.11 -12.65 15.53
C ARG A 161 13.92 -12.73 14.26
#